data_44cf34cbe9b6d3a1190552da0bbbabc4
#
_entry.id   44cf34cbe9b6d3a1190552da0bbbabc4
#
_cell.length_a   1.000
_cell.length_b   1.000
_cell.length_c   1.000
_cell.angle_alpha   90.00
_cell.angle_beta   90.00
_cell.angle_gamma   90.00
#
_symmetry.space_group_name_H-M   'P 1'
#
loop_
_entity.id
_entity.type
_entity.pdbx_description
1 polymer ?
#
loop_
_entity_poly.entity_id
_entity_poly.type
_entity_poly.pdbx_seq_one_letter_code
_entity_poly.pdbx_strand_id
1 'polypeptide(L)'
;VVTLSFADALNAFALITAVSVPVATLLSVNAPVRKLCKTLLSYGSMLSGYPSVKQFCDSTAIMIDANELFPAESISLEGIKTFEDYGIDESLLCGIAILKEAQNPIANAFDSVVAETEETLPEVESVLYEDEIGLVGWIKSERILVGSRTLMEKYSVEVPNMEYEEKYTSQGRQVTYLSRAGRLVAMFVTRYTPDAQLKAEMQRAETNGR
;
A
#
# COMPACT_ATOMS: atom_id res chain seq x y z
N VAL A 1 8.59 -56.40 -49.56
CA VAL A 1 8.34 -55.07 -50.16
C VAL A 1 6.90 -54.73 -49.87
N VAL A 2 6.65 -53.83 -48.91
CA VAL A 2 5.28 -53.33 -48.57
C VAL A 2 4.96 -52.31 -49.66
N THR A 3 4.08 -52.66 -50.59
CA THR A 3 3.50 -51.73 -51.54
C THR A 3 2.47 -50.91 -50.75
N LEU A 4 2.86 -49.76 -50.30
CA LEU A 4 1.89 -48.78 -49.73
C LEU A 4 0.92 -48.38 -50.84
N SER A 5 -0.37 -48.70 -50.64
CA SER A 5 -1.45 -48.22 -51.49
C SER A 5 -1.54 -46.67 -51.34
N PHE A 6 -1.93 -46.03 -52.47
CA PHE A 6 -2.18 -44.57 -52.41
C PHE A 6 -3.18 -44.19 -51.32
N ALA A 7 -4.15 -45.06 -51.06
CA ALA A 7 -5.12 -44.91 -49.98
C ALA A 7 -4.47 -44.94 -48.57
N ASP A 8 -3.47 -45.82 -48.38
CA ASP A 8 -2.75 -45.93 -47.10
C ASP A 8 -1.87 -44.68 -46.85
N ALA A 9 -1.26 -44.15 -47.91
CA ALA A 9 -0.50 -42.91 -47.84
C ALA A 9 -1.39 -41.70 -47.48
N LEU A 10 -2.59 -41.63 -48.07
CA LEU A 10 -3.57 -40.58 -47.79
C LEU A 10 -4.10 -40.65 -46.35
N ASN A 11 -4.38 -41.86 -45.87
CA ASN A 11 -4.80 -42.09 -44.48
C ASN A 11 -3.71 -41.74 -43.48
N ALA A 12 -2.45 -42.12 -43.78
CA ALA A 12 -1.31 -41.74 -42.93
C ALA A 12 -1.12 -40.23 -42.87
N PHE A 13 -1.25 -39.54 -44.00
CA PHE A 13 -1.18 -38.06 -44.03
C PHE A 13 -2.30 -37.42 -43.26
N ALA A 14 -3.54 -37.91 -43.39
CA ALA A 14 -4.67 -37.40 -42.61
C ALA A 14 -4.49 -37.61 -41.10
N LEU A 15 -3.96 -38.78 -40.69
CA LEU A 15 -3.65 -39.08 -39.29
C LEU A 15 -2.56 -38.15 -38.73
N ILE A 16 -1.48 -37.94 -39.48
CA ILE A 16 -0.38 -37.07 -39.08
C ILE A 16 -0.88 -35.62 -38.93
N THR A 17 -1.67 -35.13 -39.87
CA THR A 17 -2.25 -33.79 -39.77
C THR A 17 -3.22 -33.65 -38.60
N ALA A 18 -4.07 -34.64 -38.36
CA ALA A 18 -5.01 -34.64 -37.22
C ALA A 18 -4.29 -34.63 -35.86
N VAL A 19 -3.16 -35.30 -35.73
CA VAL A 19 -2.36 -35.35 -34.52
C VAL A 19 -1.46 -34.10 -34.36
N SER A 20 -0.95 -33.54 -35.47
CA SER A 20 -0.06 -32.38 -35.42
C SER A 20 -0.72 -31.07 -35.06
N VAL A 21 -2.02 -30.87 -35.41
CA VAL A 21 -2.78 -29.66 -35.10
C VAL A 21 -2.87 -29.40 -33.59
N PRO A 22 -3.22 -30.36 -32.70
CA PRO A 22 -3.23 -30.14 -31.26
C PRO A 22 -1.84 -29.77 -30.71
N VAL A 23 -0.79 -30.35 -31.20
CA VAL A 23 0.59 -30.05 -30.78
C VAL A 23 1.00 -28.64 -31.18
N ALA A 24 0.70 -28.23 -32.41
CA ALA A 24 0.94 -26.85 -32.87
C ALA A 24 0.19 -25.82 -32.05
N THR A 25 -1.06 -26.10 -31.68
CA THR A 25 -1.88 -25.23 -30.82
C THR A 25 -1.27 -25.13 -29.44
N LEU A 26 -0.88 -26.22 -28.82
CA LEU A 26 -0.20 -26.22 -27.52
C LEU A 26 1.10 -25.41 -27.54
N LEU A 27 1.89 -25.54 -28.58
CA LEU A 27 3.14 -24.79 -28.72
C LEU A 27 2.89 -23.29 -28.92
N SER A 28 1.91 -22.93 -29.73
CA SER A 28 1.60 -21.54 -30.03
C SER A 28 1.09 -20.76 -28.80
N VAL A 29 0.37 -21.43 -27.90
CA VAL A 29 -0.10 -20.83 -26.64
C VAL A 29 0.98 -20.82 -25.57
N ASN A 30 1.70 -21.91 -25.40
CA ASN A 30 2.66 -22.05 -24.30
C ASN A 30 3.99 -21.31 -24.54
N ALA A 31 4.43 -21.13 -25.77
CA ALA A 31 5.69 -20.46 -26.07
C ALA A 31 5.66 -18.94 -25.64
N PRO A 32 4.63 -18.16 -26.01
CA PRO A 32 4.48 -16.76 -25.52
C PRO A 32 4.38 -16.69 -24.01
N VAL A 33 3.56 -17.55 -23.39
CA VAL A 33 3.38 -17.57 -21.92
C VAL A 33 4.71 -17.88 -21.22
N ARG A 34 5.48 -18.86 -21.72
CA ARG A 34 6.81 -19.18 -21.19
C ARG A 34 7.77 -17.99 -21.29
N LYS A 35 7.75 -17.25 -22.40
CA LYS A 35 8.57 -16.05 -22.58
C LYS A 35 8.16 -14.97 -21.58
N LEU A 36 6.87 -14.74 -21.43
CA LEU A 36 6.32 -13.78 -20.46
C LEU A 36 6.72 -14.16 -19.02
N CYS A 37 6.53 -15.42 -18.63
CA CYS A 37 6.93 -15.89 -17.29
C CYS A 37 8.43 -15.72 -17.03
N LYS A 38 9.29 -15.98 -18.02
CA LYS A 38 10.73 -15.75 -17.88
C LYS A 38 11.07 -14.27 -17.69
N THR A 39 10.41 -13.38 -18.43
CA THR A 39 10.61 -11.94 -18.29
C THR A 39 10.13 -11.45 -16.91
N LEU A 40 8.94 -11.88 -16.46
CA LEU A 40 8.44 -11.52 -15.14
C LEU A 40 9.30 -12.05 -14.00
N LEU A 41 9.84 -13.25 -14.14
CA LEU A 41 10.75 -13.83 -13.16
C LEU A 41 12.04 -13.00 -13.00
N SER A 42 12.54 -12.37 -14.07
CA SER A 42 13.69 -11.46 -13.97
C SER A 42 13.40 -10.18 -13.17
N TYR A 43 12.11 -9.84 -13.00
CA TYR A 43 11.63 -8.75 -12.14
C TYR A 43 11.11 -9.23 -10.77
N GLY A 44 11.38 -10.49 -10.41
CA GLY A 44 10.92 -11.05 -9.14
C GLY A 44 9.43 -11.44 -9.09
N SER A 45 8.73 -11.39 -10.23
CA SER A 45 7.30 -11.67 -10.31
C SER A 45 7.05 -13.02 -10.98
N MET A 46 5.98 -13.73 -10.57
CA MET A 46 5.63 -15.04 -11.10
C MET A 46 4.14 -15.13 -11.43
N LEU A 47 3.84 -15.66 -12.61
CA LEU A 47 2.48 -16.04 -13.02
C LEU A 47 2.38 -17.55 -13.15
N SER A 48 1.30 -18.14 -12.63
CA SER A 48 1.06 -19.58 -12.59
C SER A 48 0.43 -20.15 -13.88
N GLY A 49 0.83 -19.61 -15.05
CA GLY A 49 0.41 -20.12 -16.36
C GLY A 49 -0.67 -19.29 -17.05
N TYR A 50 -1.22 -19.80 -18.15
CA TYR A 50 -2.17 -19.11 -19.01
C TYR A 50 -3.45 -18.60 -18.30
N PRO A 51 -4.06 -19.35 -17.37
CA PRO A 51 -5.24 -18.83 -16.67
C PRO A 51 -4.97 -17.53 -15.90
N SER A 52 -3.81 -17.43 -15.24
CA SER A 52 -3.41 -16.22 -14.51
C SER A 52 -3.14 -15.05 -15.46
N VAL A 53 -2.52 -15.32 -16.63
CA VAL A 53 -2.34 -14.28 -17.66
C VAL A 53 -3.68 -13.75 -18.13
N LYS A 54 -4.66 -14.65 -18.37
CA LYS A 54 -6.00 -14.24 -18.80
C LYS A 54 -6.70 -13.38 -17.73
N GLN A 55 -6.70 -13.84 -16.47
CA GLN A 55 -7.26 -13.06 -15.35
C GLN A 55 -6.65 -11.66 -15.24
N PHE A 56 -5.32 -11.57 -15.37
CA PHE A 56 -4.63 -10.29 -15.35
C PHE A 56 -5.04 -9.39 -16.53
N CYS A 57 -5.18 -9.94 -17.73
CA CYS A 57 -5.63 -9.18 -18.91
C CYS A 57 -7.09 -8.71 -18.80
N ASP A 58 -7.93 -9.49 -18.12
CA ASP A 58 -9.37 -9.18 -17.93
C ASP A 58 -9.60 -8.23 -16.73
N SER A 59 -8.55 -7.92 -15.95
CA SER A 59 -8.64 -7.01 -14.80
C SER A 59 -8.86 -5.58 -15.26
N THR A 60 -9.85 -4.92 -14.65
CA THR A 60 -10.21 -3.53 -14.94
C THR A 60 -9.77 -2.55 -13.84
N ALA A 61 -9.32 -3.05 -12.71
CA ALA A 61 -8.84 -2.27 -11.59
C ALA A 61 -7.64 -2.94 -10.91
N ILE A 62 -6.77 -2.13 -10.35
CA ILE A 62 -5.62 -2.56 -9.55
C ILE A 62 -5.80 -1.98 -8.15
N MET A 63 -5.75 -2.84 -7.12
CA MET A 63 -5.71 -2.43 -5.73
C MET A 63 -4.28 -2.58 -5.23
N ILE A 64 -3.72 -1.49 -4.72
CA ILE A 64 -2.35 -1.43 -4.20
C ILE A 64 -2.44 -1.07 -2.72
N ASP A 65 -1.70 -1.78 -1.88
CA ASP A 65 -1.58 -1.42 -0.47
C ASP A 65 -0.83 -0.10 -0.31
N ALA A 66 -1.30 0.75 0.62
CA ALA A 66 -0.67 2.04 0.86
C ALA A 66 0.79 1.91 1.33
N ASN A 67 1.14 0.84 2.03
CA ASN A 67 2.50 0.57 2.47
C ASN A 67 3.47 0.26 1.31
N GLU A 68 2.96 -0.30 0.21
CA GLU A 68 3.76 -0.54 -1.00
C GLU A 68 3.93 0.75 -1.81
N LEU A 69 2.89 1.60 -1.83
CA LEU A 69 2.96 2.89 -2.52
C LEU A 69 3.83 3.89 -1.78
N PHE A 70 3.78 3.85 -0.45
CA PHE A 70 4.55 4.70 0.44
C PHE A 70 5.35 3.83 1.42
N PRO A 71 6.49 3.29 1.00
CA PRO A 71 7.36 2.56 1.91
C PRO A 71 7.80 3.45 3.08
N ALA A 72 8.18 2.84 4.19
CA ALA A 72 8.49 3.52 5.44
C ALA A 72 9.43 4.73 5.26
N GLU A 73 10.44 4.58 4.40
CA GLU A 73 11.45 5.61 4.12
C GLU A 73 10.93 6.78 3.27
N SER A 74 9.74 6.64 2.69
CA SER A 74 9.10 7.66 1.85
C SER A 74 8.29 8.68 2.65
N ILE A 75 8.08 8.42 3.95
CA ILE A 75 7.32 9.28 4.84
C ILE A 75 8.31 10.02 5.72
N SER A 76 8.34 11.34 5.61
CA SER A 76 9.18 12.20 6.43
C SER A 76 8.34 13.07 7.35
N LEU A 77 8.76 13.15 8.62
CA LEU A 77 8.22 14.11 9.58
C LEU A 77 8.90 15.47 9.35
N GLU A 78 8.13 16.46 8.89
CA GLU A 78 8.66 17.81 8.63
C GLU A 78 8.51 18.77 9.81
N GLY A 79 7.62 18.45 10.75
CA GLY A 79 7.46 19.24 11.94
C GLY A 79 6.41 18.69 12.90
N ILE A 80 6.62 19.02 14.15
CA ILE A 80 5.66 18.79 15.25
C ILE A 80 5.30 20.15 15.82
N LYS A 81 4.01 20.43 15.91
CA LYS A 81 3.52 21.58 16.61
C LYS A 81 2.73 21.14 17.83
N THR A 82 3.10 21.65 18.98
CA THR A 82 2.46 21.39 20.27
C THR A 82 1.49 22.50 20.62
N PHE A 83 0.41 22.16 21.31
CA PHE A 83 -0.65 23.09 21.74
C PHE A 83 -0.78 23.15 23.27
N GLU A 84 -0.21 22.17 23.96
CA GLU A 84 -0.12 22.15 25.44
C GLU A 84 1.36 22.10 25.85
N ASP A 85 1.69 22.72 26.99
CA ASP A 85 3.06 22.78 27.50
C ASP A 85 3.36 21.65 28.51
N TYR A 86 2.34 20.94 29.00
CA TYR A 86 2.49 19.92 30.02
C TYR A 86 2.24 18.51 29.52
N GLY A 87 3.21 17.62 29.77
CA GLY A 87 3.09 16.19 29.42
C GLY A 87 3.16 15.90 27.92
N ILE A 88 3.82 16.77 27.15
CA ILE A 88 3.95 16.63 25.70
C ILE A 88 4.66 15.35 25.35
N ASP A 89 5.80 15.07 25.97
CA ASP A 89 6.64 13.91 25.65
C ASP A 89 5.89 12.60 25.90
N GLU A 90 5.23 12.46 27.07
CA GLU A 90 4.39 11.29 27.36
C GLU A 90 3.24 11.16 26.36
N SER A 91 2.61 12.26 25.99
CA SER A 91 1.49 12.25 25.04
C SER A 91 1.94 11.89 23.63
N LEU A 92 3.11 12.36 23.19
CA LEU A 92 3.73 11.97 21.93
C LEU A 92 4.05 10.47 21.90
N LEU A 93 4.65 9.94 22.96
CA LEU A 93 4.93 8.51 23.09
C LEU A 93 3.65 7.68 23.06
N CYS A 94 2.56 8.13 23.67
CA CYS A 94 1.26 7.47 23.56
C CYS A 94 0.74 7.45 22.12
N GLY A 95 0.85 8.57 21.40
CA GLY A 95 0.45 8.65 19.99
C GLY A 95 1.28 7.72 19.10
N ILE A 96 2.59 7.69 19.31
CA ILE A 96 3.50 6.81 18.59
C ILE A 96 3.22 5.33 18.90
N ALA A 97 2.94 4.99 20.16
CA ALA A 97 2.58 3.63 20.55
C ALA A 97 1.34 3.13 19.82
N ILE A 98 0.30 3.96 19.71
CA ILE A 98 -0.92 3.64 18.96
C ILE A 98 -0.63 3.48 17.45
N LEU A 99 0.18 4.36 16.87
CA LEU A 99 0.57 4.25 15.47
C LEU A 99 1.35 2.95 15.19
N LYS A 100 2.24 2.55 16.10
CA LYS A 100 3.02 1.30 15.99
C LYS A 100 2.13 0.06 16.16
N GLU A 101 1.25 0.06 17.14
CA GLU A 101 0.29 -1.06 17.35
C GLU A 101 -0.63 -1.23 16.15
N ALA A 102 -1.09 -0.13 15.56
CA ALA A 102 -1.89 -0.12 14.35
C ALA A 102 -1.09 -0.44 13.07
N GLN A 103 0.22 -0.65 13.15
CA GLN A 103 1.11 -0.83 12.00
C GLN A 103 0.96 0.30 10.95
N ASN A 104 0.70 1.51 11.41
CA ASN A 104 0.53 2.66 10.52
C ASN A 104 1.89 3.13 9.99
N PRO A 105 2.07 3.33 8.67
CA PRO A 105 3.35 3.75 8.09
C PRO A 105 3.93 5.05 8.67
N ILE A 106 3.07 5.94 9.16
CA ILE A 106 3.51 7.19 9.82
C ILE A 106 4.36 6.91 11.05
N ALA A 107 4.17 5.78 11.72
CA ALA A 107 4.95 5.41 12.91
C ALA A 107 6.47 5.41 12.65
N ASN A 108 6.88 4.99 11.46
CA ASN A 108 8.30 4.90 11.08
C ASN A 108 8.97 6.29 10.99
N ALA A 109 8.19 7.33 10.68
CA ALA A 109 8.70 8.71 10.67
C ALA A 109 9.11 9.22 12.06
N PHE A 110 8.66 8.54 13.13
CA PHE A 110 9.01 8.87 14.51
C PHE A 110 10.13 8.00 15.10
N ASP A 111 10.68 7.03 14.36
CA ASP A 111 11.71 6.13 14.90
C ASP A 111 12.94 6.87 15.39
N SER A 112 13.35 7.95 14.73
CA SER A 112 14.44 8.80 15.20
C SER A 112 14.10 9.52 16.52
N VAL A 113 12.86 9.98 16.67
CA VAL A 113 12.39 10.65 17.89
C VAL A 113 12.34 9.66 19.05
N VAL A 114 11.87 8.44 18.81
CA VAL A 114 11.83 7.38 19.85
C VAL A 114 13.24 6.92 20.23
N ALA A 115 14.18 6.86 19.28
CA ALA A 115 15.55 6.45 19.56
C ALA A 115 16.32 7.48 20.40
N GLU A 116 15.96 8.75 20.32
CA GLU A 116 16.55 9.82 21.13
C GLU A 116 15.95 9.89 22.54
N THR A 117 14.72 9.44 22.73
CA THR A 117 14.07 9.31 24.02
C THR A 117 14.41 7.92 24.58
N GLU A 118 15.20 7.84 25.64
CA GLU A 118 15.51 6.57 26.35
C GLU A 118 14.27 5.93 27.02
N GLU A 119 13.06 6.44 26.73
CA GLU A 119 11.80 6.02 27.32
C GLU A 119 11.17 4.85 26.55
N THR A 120 10.61 3.90 27.28
CA THR A 120 9.85 2.78 26.68
C THR A 120 8.46 3.23 26.28
N LEU A 121 8.03 2.81 25.08
CA LEU A 121 6.65 3.08 24.65
C LEU A 121 5.63 2.47 25.61
N PRO A 122 4.55 3.19 25.95
CA PRO A 122 3.51 2.68 26.81
C PRO A 122 2.75 1.52 26.15
N GLU A 123 2.27 0.60 26.99
CA GLU A 123 1.45 -0.53 26.53
C GLU A 123 0.06 -0.04 26.09
N VAL A 124 -0.35 -0.44 24.88
CA VAL A 124 -1.64 -0.08 24.29
C VAL A 124 -2.68 -1.12 24.68
N GLU A 125 -3.76 -0.71 25.32
CA GLU A 125 -4.86 -1.59 25.76
C GLU A 125 -5.71 -2.05 24.58
N SER A 126 -6.05 -1.12 23.67
CA SER A 126 -6.84 -1.40 22.47
C SER A 126 -6.69 -0.29 21.43
N VAL A 127 -6.87 -0.65 20.16
CA VAL A 127 -6.92 0.29 19.04
C VAL A 127 -8.17 0.02 18.20
N LEU A 128 -8.89 1.07 17.88
CA LEU A 128 -10.02 1.07 16.96
C LEU A 128 -9.66 1.90 15.73
N TYR A 129 -9.89 1.33 14.56
CA TYR A 129 -9.75 2.03 13.29
C TYR A 129 -11.06 2.75 12.98
N GLU A 130 -10.97 4.05 12.76
CA GLU A 130 -12.04 4.85 12.20
C GLU A 130 -11.74 5.09 10.72
N ASP A 131 -12.50 4.43 9.87
CA ASP A 131 -12.27 4.41 8.42
C ASP A 131 -12.09 5.81 7.85
N GLU A 132 -10.99 6.01 7.12
CA GLU A 132 -10.59 7.24 6.44
C GLU A 132 -10.25 8.44 7.33
N ILE A 133 -10.53 8.39 8.64
CA ILE A 133 -10.35 9.55 9.52
C ILE A 133 -9.26 9.39 10.58
N GLY A 134 -8.92 8.15 11.00
CA GLY A 134 -7.80 7.92 11.90
C GLY A 134 -7.94 6.75 12.88
N LEU A 135 -7.26 6.86 14.00
CA LEU A 135 -7.12 5.84 15.03
C LEU A 135 -7.62 6.37 16.38
N VAL A 136 -8.30 5.51 17.11
CA VAL A 136 -8.69 5.74 18.50
C VAL A 136 -8.05 4.65 19.35
N GLY A 137 -7.22 5.03 20.30
CA GLY A 137 -6.56 4.08 21.17
C GLY A 137 -6.81 4.36 22.64
N TRP A 138 -6.57 3.36 23.49
CA TRP A 138 -6.64 3.48 24.94
C TRP A 138 -5.32 3.07 25.57
N ILE A 139 -4.79 3.92 26.42
CA ILE A 139 -3.56 3.71 27.19
C ILE A 139 -3.85 4.20 28.61
N LYS A 140 -3.65 3.34 29.61
CA LYS A 140 -3.95 3.63 31.03
C LYS A 140 -5.37 4.17 31.24
N SER A 141 -6.35 3.59 30.51
CA SER A 141 -7.77 4.01 30.50
C SER A 141 -8.01 5.43 29.97
N GLU A 142 -7.02 6.11 29.41
CA GLU A 142 -7.17 7.38 28.73
C GLU A 142 -7.36 7.18 27.23
N ARG A 143 -8.29 7.94 26.65
CA ARG A 143 -8.52 7.91 25.20
C ARG A 143 -7.53 8.81 24.48
N ILE A 144 -6.89 8.25 23.48
CA ILE A 144 -5.94 8.92 22.60
C ILE A 144 -6.48 8.87 21.18
N LEU A 145 -6.50 9.99 20.49
CA LEU A 145 -6.92 10.10 19.10
C LEU A 145 -5.73 10.50 18.25
N VAL A 146 -5.53 9.79 17.14
CA VAL A 146 -4.51 10.12 16.14
C VAL A 146 -5.17 10.11 14.77
N GLY A 147 -5.28 11.27 14.11
CA GLY A 147 -5.95 11.31 12.81
C GLY A 147 -6.22 12.71 12.28
N SER A 148 -7.18 12.76 11.36
CA SER A 148 -7.58 13.99 10.67
C SER A 148 -8.40 14.93 11.58
N ARG A 149 -8.62 16.16 11.08
CA ARG A 149 -9.57 17.11 11.69
C ARG A 149 -10.95 16.48 11.93
N THR A 150 -11.45 15.72 10.97
CA THR A 150 -12.75 15.06 11.06
C THR A 150 -12.84 14.10 12.24
N LEU A 151 -11.76 13.39 12.57
CA LEU A 151 -11.70 12.56 13.77
C LEU A 151 -11.81 13.42 15.03
N MET A 152 -11.09 14.52 15.11
CA MET A 152 -11.13 15.43 16.26
C MET A 152 -12.52 16.02 16.47
N GLU A 153 -13.15 16.49 15.41
CA GLU A 153 -14.51 17.03 15.43
C GLU A 153 -15.55 15.98 15.85
N LYS A 154 -15.44 14.75 15.34
CA LYS A 154 -16.30 13.60 15.72
C LYS A 154 -16.27 13.35 17.23
N TYR A 155 -15.11 13.52 17.84
CA TYR A 155 -14.92 13.31 19.27
C TYR A 155 -14.94 14.61 20.11
N SER A 156 -15.42 15.72 19.51
CA SER A 156 -15.59 17.02 20.15
C SER A 156 -14.28 17.61 20.72
N VAL A 157 -13.18 17.38 20.03
CA VAL A 157 -11.88 17.99 20.34
C VAL A 157 -11.75 19.28 19.54
N GLU A 158 -11.48 20.39 20.21
CA GLU A 158 -11.25 21.68 19.55
C GLU A 158 -9.94 21.66 18.78
N VAL A 159 -9.99 22.04 17.50
CA VAL A 159 -8.84 22.12 16.60
C VAL A 159 -8.67 23.55 16.09
N PRO A 160 -7.45 23.97 15.73
CA PRO A 160 -7.19 25.30 15.17
C PRO A 160 -7.99 25.57 13.90
N ASN A 161 -8.10 26.86 13.51
CA ASN A 161 -8.81 27.27 12.30
C ASN A 161 -8.24 26.54 11.05
N MET A 162 -9.08 26.27 10.07
CA MET A 162 -8.76 25.53 8.84
C MET A 162 -7.63 26.17 8.02
N GLU A 163 -7.52 27.49 8.05
CA GLU A 163 -6.41 28.24 7.42
C GLU A 163 -5.02 27.76 7.88
N TYR A 164 -4.97 27.18 9.08
CA TYR A 164 -3.74 26.63 9.65
C TYR A 164 -3.28 25.38 8.93
N GLU A 165 -4.21 24.54 8.51
CA GLU A 165 -3.94 23.33 7.73
C GLU A 165 -3.64 23.66 6.27
N GLU A 166 -4.39 24.59 5.69
CA GLU A 166 -4.24 24.99 4.30
C GLU A 166 -2.81 25.43 3.95
N LYS A 167 -2.14 26.05 4.93
CA LYS A 167 -0.73 26.44 4.78
C LYS A 167 0.18 25.22 4.50
N TYR A 168 -0.13 24.07 5.04
CA TYR A 168 0.67 22.84 4.86
C TYR A 168 0.15 21.99 3.70
N THR A 169 -1.16 21.83 3.60
CA THR A 169 -1.78 20.99 2.56
C THR A 169 -1.59 21.58 1.16
N SER A 170 -1.59 22.90 1.01
CA SER A 170 -1.25 23.57 -0.25
C SER A 170 0.17 23.28 -0.75
N GLN A 171 1.07 22.84 0.14
CA GLN A 171 2.44 22.45 -0.19
C GLN A 171 2.62 20.94 -0.36
N GLY A 172 1.53 20.18 -0.47
CA GLY A 172 1.54 18.73 -0.60
C GLY A 172 1.94 17.99 0.68
N ARG A 173 1.79 18.63 1.84
CA ARG A 173 2.02 18.02 3.16
C ARG A 173 0.71 17.53 3.73
N GLN A 174 0.79 16.56 4.63
CA GLN A 174 -0.37 16.08 5.37
C GLN A 174 -0.27 16.49 6.83
N VAL A 175 -1.43 16.74 7.41
CA VAL A 175 -1.58 17.14 8.82
C VAL A 175 -2.31 16.03 9.56
N THR A 176 -1.71 15.55 10.65
CA THR A 176 -2.29 14.57 11.55
C THR A 176 -2.32 15.14 12.95
N TYR A 177 -3.46 15.12 13.60
CA TYR A 177 -3.65 15.60 14.95
C TYR A 177 -3.49 14.48 15.97
N LEU A 178 -2.97 14.85 17.14
CA LEU A 178 -2.89 14.01 18.32
C LEU A 178 -3.70 14.66 19.44
N SER A 179 -4.63 13.92 20.02
CA SER A 179 -5.40 14.34 21.18
C SER A 179 -5.28 13.29 22.28
N ARG A 180 -5.23 13.75 23.53
CA ARG A 180 -5.23 12.92 24.74
C ARG A 180 -6.32 13.41 25.69
N ALA A 181 -7.13 12.50 26.21
CA ALA A 181 -8.20 12.78 27.15
C ALA A 181 -9.13 13.94 26.71
N GLY A 182 -9.39 14.07 25.40
CA GLY A 182 -10.27 15.08 24.84
C GLY A 182 -9.63 16.47 24.62
N ARG A 183 -8.32 16.61 24.82
CA ARG A 183 -7.57 17.84 24.56
C ARG A 183 -6.62 17.66 23.40
N LEU A 184 -6.50 18.68 22.57
CA LEU A 184 -5.54 18.68 21.47
C LEU A 184 -4.11 18.89 22.02
N VAL A 185 -3.22 17.93 21.81
CA VAL A 185 -1.84 17.97 22.31
C VAL A 185 -0.87 18.42 21.23
N ALA A 186 -0.94 17.81 20.06
CA ALA A 186 0.02 18.07 19.00
C ALA A 186 -0.59 17.93 17.60
N MET A 187 0.11 18.48 16.65
CA MET A 187 -0.14 18.34 15.22
C MET A 187 1.15 17.94 14.55
N PHE A 188 1.11 16.85 13.80
CA PHE A 188 2.23 16.36 13.00
C PHE A 188 2.07 16.82 11.57
N VAL A 189 3.14 17.33 11.00
CA VAL A 189 3.21 17.68 9.59
C VAL A 189 4.12 16.66 8.91
N THR A 190 3.54 15.84 8.05
CA THR A 190 4.23 14.78 7.33
C THR A 190 4.22 15.05 5.84
N ARG A 191 5.27 14.61 5.16
CA ARG A 191 5.36 14.60 3.70
C ARG A 191 5.47 13.16 3.23
N TYR A 192 4.65 12.83 2.23
CA TYR A 192 4.68 11.56 1.54
C TYR A 192 5.36 11.73 0.18
N THR A 193 6.42 10.98 -0.04
CA THR A 193 7.13 10.96 -1.31
C THR A 193 6.92 9.60 -1.96
N PRO A 194 6.00 9.45 -2.92
CA PRO A 194 5.74 8.16 -3.54
C PRO A 194 6.99 7.67 -4.26
N ASP A 195 7.16 6.35 -4.31
CA ASP A 195 8.23 5.74 -5.10
C ASP A 195 8.15 6.21 -6.56
N ALA A 196 9.27 6.73 -7.06
CA ALA A 196 9.32 7.34 -8.39
C ALA A 196 9.08 6.31 -9.52
N GLN A 197 9.52 5.06 -9.32
CA GLN A 197 9.34 4.00 -10.28
C GLN A 197 7.88 3.57 -10.33
N LEU A 198 7.26 3.33 -9.18
CA LEU A 198 5.85 2.95 -9.09
C LEU A 198 4.94 4.04 -9.65
N LYS A 199 5.22 5.31 -9.33
CA LYS A 199 4.50 6.46 -9.89
C LYS A 199 4.58 6.49 -11.42
N ALA A 200 5.76 6.27 -11.99
CA ALA A 200 5.95 6.24 -13.43
C ALA A 200 5.18 5.08 -14.09
N GLU A 201 5.18 3.90 -13.48
CA GLU A 201 4.44 2.74 -13.99
C GLU A 201 2.92 2.93 -13.90
N MET A 202 2.41 3.54 -12.82
CA MET A 202 0.99 3.90 -12.70
C MET A 202 0.56 4.90 -13.79
N GLN A 203 1.37 5.94 -14.04
CA GLN A 203 1.10 6.90 -15.12
C GLN A 203 1.11 6.23 -16.50
N ARG A 204 2.01 5.27 -16.73
CA ARG A 204 2.01 4.47 -17.97
C ARG A 204 0.77 3.61 -18.11
N ALA A 205 0.33 2.96 -17.02
CA ALA A 205 -0.88 2.15 -17.01
C ALA A 205 -2.12 3.01 -17.35
N GLU A 206 -2.25 4.18 -16.73
CA GLU A 206 -3.33 5.14 -16.99
C GLU A 206 -3.32 5.62 -18.46
N THR A 207 -2.15 5.98 -18.98
CA THR A 207 -2.00 6.43 -20.39
C THR A 207 -2.35 5.33 -21.39
N ASN A 208 -2.11 4.06 -21.04
CA ASN A 208 -2.46 2.91 -21.87
C ASN A 208 -3.93 2.46 -21.73
N GLY A 209 -4.74 3.18 -20.99
CA GLY A 209 -6.18 2.93 -20.82
C GLY A 209 -6.51 1.73 -19.93
N ARG A 210 -5.70 1.48 -18.94
CA ARG A 210 -5.90 0.43 -17.94
C ARG A 210 -5.87 0.99 -16.53
#